data_9ef81b024364456716fa300f4739c4cb
#
_entry.id   9ef81b024364456716fa300f4739c4cb
#
_cell.length_a   1.000
_cell.length_b   1.000
_cell.length_c   1.000
_cell.angle_alpha   90.00
_cell.angle_beta   90.00
_cell.angle_gamma   90.00
#
_symmetry.space_group_name_H-M   'P 1'
#
loop_
_entity.id
_entity.type
_entity.pdbx_description
1 polymer ?
#
loop_
_entity_poly.entity_id
_entity_poly.type
_entity_poly.pdbx_seq_one_letter_code
_entity_poly.pdbx_strand_id
1 'polypeptide(L)'
;MKVFRVGEVSDFKNREKKIVIIDDQEVGIFRINDKFFAWKNQCPHQGGPVCQGRLFPLVKENLDSQMKSHGRIYDDKKLNIVCPWHGLEFDIETGEHPGNPKLKLDPITIEVNSDILYVQL
;
A
#
# COMPACT_ATOMS: atom_id res chain seq x y z
N MET A 1 -15.58 17.72 -2.62
CA MET A 1 -14.62 16.93 -1.84
C MET A 1 -14.05 17.76 -0.72
N LYS A 2 -13.90 17.15 0.45
CA LYS A 2 -13.30 17.82 1.60
C LYS A 2 -11.82 17.45 1.71
N VAL A 3 -11.02 18.39 2.16
CA VAL A 3 -9.58 18.22 2.37
C VAL A 3 -9.31 18.18 3.87
N PHE A 4 -8.56 17.17 4.32
CA PHE A 4 -8.23 16.97 5.73
C PHE A 4 -6.73 16.93 5.93
N ARG A 5 -6.24 17.67 6.93
CA ARG A 5 -4.85 17.56 7.36
C ARG A 5 -4.68 16.27 8.18
N VAL A 6 -3.73 15.42 7.79
CA VAL A 6 -3.56 14.11 8.44
C VAL A 6 -2.20 13.92 9.12
N GLY A 7 -1.30 14.86 8.96
CA GLY A 7 -0.01 14.79 9.62
C GLY A 7 1.07 15.54 8.87
N GLU A 8 2.31 15.29 9.27
CA GLU A 8 3.49 15.88 8.65
C GLU A 8 4.37 14.80 8.05
N VAL A 9 5.15 15.16 7.04
CA VAL A 9 6.11 14.23 6.39
C VAL A 9 7.05 13.63 7.44
N SER A 10 7.50 14.44 8.41
CA SER A 10 8.40 14.00 9.47
C SER A 10 7.79 13.00 10.45
N ASP A 11 6.47 12.85 10.45
CA ASP A 11 5.79 11.87 11.29
C ASP A 11 6.00 10.43 10.78
N PHE A 12 6.51 10.28 9.57
CA PHE A 12 6.68 8.98 8.93
C PHE A 12 8.14 8.68 8.64
N LYS A 13 8.58 7.49 9.01
CA LYS A 13 9.83 6.92 8.52
C LYS A 13 9.59 6.19 7.20
N ASN A 14 10.66 5.89 6.46
CA ASN A 14 10.53 5.11 5.24
C ASN A 14 9.87 3.76 5.53
N ARG A 15 8.91 3.38 4.70
CA ARG A 15 8.11 2.14 4.82
C ARG A 15 7.21 2.09 6.06
N GLU A 16 6.99 3.24 6.69
CA GLU A 16 6.07 3.35 7.80
C GLU A 16 4.66 3.64 7.31
N LYS A 17 3.69 3.15 8.04
CA LYS A 17 2.29 3.39 7.76
C LYS A 17 1.57 3.89 9.00
N LYS A 18 0.50 4.64 8.79
CA LYS A 18 -0.42 5.06 9.85
C LYS A 18 -1.85 4.91 9.36
N ILE A 19 -2.72 4.47 10.25
CA ILE A 19 -4.14 4.39 9.96
C ILE A 19 -4.84 5.52 10.69
N VAL A 20 -5.59 6.32 9.92
CA VAL A 20 -6.34 7.44 10.45
C VAL A 20 -7.83 7.24 10.18
N ILE A 21 -8.67 7.78 11.03
CA ILE A 21 -10.12 7.74 10.87
C ILE A 21 -10.60 9.13 10.49
N ILE A 22 -11.23 9.26 9.33
CA ILE A 22 -11.73 10.52 8.80
C ILE A 22 -13.17 10.32 8.35
N ASP A 23 -14.11 11.05 8.96
CA ASP A 23 -15.54 10.94 8.64
C ASP A 23 -16.03 9.48 8.64
N ASP A 24 -15.69 8.74 9.69
CA ASP A 24 -16.04 7.32 9.87
C ASP A 24 -15.38 6.37 8.87
N GLN A 25 -14.44 6.87 8.06
CA GLN A 25 -13.66 6.02 7.15
C GLN A 25 -12.26 5.81 7.70
N GLU A 26 -11.81 4.57 7.68
CA GLU A 26 -10.43 4.24 8.00
C GLU A 26 -9.57 4.35 6.74
N VAL A 27 -8.51 5.15 6.82
CA VAL A 27 -7.58 5.38 5.72
C VAL A 27 -6.18 5.00 6.15
N GLY A 28 -5.51 4.17 5.36
CA GLY A 28 -4.11 3.84 5.58
C GLY A 28 -3.22 4.77 4.77
N ILE A 29 -2.24 5.39 5.43
CA ILE A 29 -1.28 6.28 4.81
C ILE A 29 0.09 5.61 4.89
N PHE A 30 0.77 5.51 3.75
CA PHE A 30 2.05 4.82 3.62
C PHE A 30 3.11 5.76 3.07
N ARG A 31 4.29 5.74 3.66
CA ARG A 31 5.47 6.40 3.09
C ARG A 31 6.39 5.36 2.48
N ILE A 32 6.68 5.50 1.19
CA ILE A 32 7.65 4.68 0.48
C ILE A 32 8.69 5.61 -0.15
N ASN A 33 9.88 5.64 0.43
CA ASN A 33 10.92 6.62 0.11
C ASN A 33 10.38 8.05 0.31
N ASP A 34 10.28 8.87 -0.74
CA ASP A 34 9.75 10.23 -0.66
C ASP A 34 8.32 10.36 -1.16
N LYS A 35 7.66 9.23 -1.42
CA LYS A 35 6.29 9.21 -1.92
C LYS A 35 5.33 8.73 -0.85
N PHE A 36 4.11 9.27 -0.91
CA PHE A 36 3.03 8.90 0.00
C PHE A 36 1.87 8.31 -0.78
N PHE A 37 1.29 7.25 -0.22
CA PHE A 37 0.14 6.57 -0.79
C PHE A 37 -0.94 6.45 0.27
N ALA A 38 -2.18 6.64 -0.11
CA ALA A 38 -3.31 6.48 0.79
C ALA A 38 -4.36 5.58 0.18
N TRP A 39 -4.82 4.62 0.97
CA TRP A 39 -5.80 3.63 0.56
C TRP A 39 -6.87 3.49 1.62
N LYS A 40 -8.10 3.26 1.19
CA LYS A 40 -9.17 2.91 2.11
C LYS A 40 -8.81 1.60 2.81
N ASN A 41 -8.96 1.54 4.12
CA ASN A 41 -8.60 0.35 4.92
C ASN A 41 -9.68 -0.73 4.81
N GLN A 42 -9.89 -1.20 3.59
CA GLN A 42 -10.89 -2.23 3.30
C GLN A 42 -10.42 -3.07 2.12
N CYS A 43 -10.18 -4.36 2.39
CA CYS A 43 -9.79 -5.30 1.36
C CYS A 43 -10.95 -5.52 0.38
N PRO A 44 -10.75 -5.38 -0.94
CA PRO A 44 -11.81 -5.57 -1.92
C PRO A 44 -12.33 -7.01 -1.98
N HIS A 45 -11.59 -7.97 -1.42
CA HIS A 45 -11.99 -9.37 -1.40
C HIS A 45 -13.12 -9.62 -0.40
N GLN A 46 -12.91 -9.26 0.88
CA GLN A 46 -13.91 -9.51 1.93
C GLN A 46 -14.01 -8.38 2.96
N GLY A 47 -13.52 -7.21 2.65
CA GLY A 47 -13.62 -6.06 3.53
C GLY A 47 -12.68 -6.05 4.73
N GLY A 48 -11.67 -6.93 4.76
CA GLY A 48 -10.70 -6.97 5.84
C GLY A 48 -9.85 -5.71 5.94
N PRO A 49 -9.16 -5.47 7.08
CA PRO A 49 -8.37 -4.27 7.32
C PRO A 49 -7.01 -4.37 6.61
N VAL A 50 -7.00 -4.23 5.29
CA VAL A 50 -5.82 -4.46 4.45
C VAL A 50 -4.63 -3.58 4.83
N CYS A 51 -4.88 -2.33 5.24
CA CYS A 51 -3.80 -1.41 5.61
C CYS A 51 -3.12 -1.78 6.92
N GLN A 52 -3.69 -2.67 7.72
CA GLN A 52 -3.05 -3.21 8.92
C GLN A 52 -2.11 -4.36 8.62
N GLY A 53 -2.09 -4.84 7.37
CA GLY A 53 -1.17 -5.88 6.94
C GLY A 53 0.27 -5.40 6.86
N ARG A 54 1.17 -6.30 6.51
CA ARG A 54 2.59 -6.00 6.40
C ARG A 54 2.98 -5.69 4.96
N LEU A 55 4.00 -4.84 4.82
CA LEU A 55 4.63 -4.58 3.54
C LEU A 55 5.72 -5.64 3.29
N PHE A 56 5.65 -6.28 2.13
CA PHE A 56 6.67 -7.25 1.70
C PHE A 56 7.16 -6.91 0.29
N PRO A 57 8.45 -7.14 0.01
CA PRO A 57 8.91 -7.05 -1.36
C PRO A 57 8.25 -8.12 -2.22
N LEU A 58 8.03 -7.80 -3.49
CA LEU A 58 7.51 -8.78 -4.45
C LEU A 58 8.50 -9.94 -4.58
N VAL A 59 8.00 -11.16 -4.41
CA VAL A 59 8.81 -12.37 -4.52
C VAL A 59 8.67 -12.94 -5.93
N LYS A 60 9.79 -13.15 -6.59
CA LYS A 60 9.85 -13.75 -7.91
C LYS A 60 10.72 -14.99 -7.89
N GLU A 61 10.45 -15.92 -8.79
CA GLU A 61 11.31 -17.04 -9.00
C GLU A 61 12.48 -16.64 -9.88
N ASN A 62 13.70 -16.98 -9.47
CA ASN A 62 14.89 -16.67 -10.25
C ASN A 62 15.10 -17.75 -11.31
N LEU A 63 14.62 -17.50 -12.52
CA LEU A 63 14.70 -18.42 -13.64
C LEU A 63 15.88 -18.07 -14.56
N ASP A 64 16.61 -19.10 -15.00
CA ASP A 64 17.66 -18.92 -16.00
C ASP A 64 17.06 -18.98 -17.43
N SER A 65 17.93 -18.87 -18.45
CA SER A 65 17.51 -18.91 -19.85
C SER A 65 16.88 -20.25 -20.26
N GLN A 66 17.08 -21.31 -19.49
CA GLN A 66 16.49 -22.62 -19.69
C GLN A 66 15.29 -22.87 -18.78
N MET A 67 14.78 -21.85 -18.15
CA MET A 67 13.64 -21.90 -17.23
C MET A 67 13.89 -22.74 -15.97
N LYS A 68 15.16 -22.94 -15.61
CA LYS A 68 15.50 -23.57 -14.33
C LYS A 68 15.46 -22.57 -13.20
N SER A 69 14.83 -22.95 -12.11
CA SER A 69 14.75 -22.11 -10.91
C SER A 69 16.08 -22.14 -10.13
N HIS A 70 16.58 -20.97 -9.77
CA HIS A 70 17.71 -20.78 -8.89
C HIS A 70 17.28 -20.24 -7.52
N GLY A 71 16.05 -20.53 -7.12
CA GLY A 71 15.48 -20.06 -5.88
C GLY A 71 14.60 -18.84 -6.08
N ARG A 72 14.32 -18.15 -4.99
CA ARG A 72 13.47 -16.95 -4.98
C ARG A 72 14.32 -15.71 -4.87
N ILE A 73 13.90 -14.66 -5.58
CA ILE A 73 14.48 -13.34 -5.46
C ILE A 73 13.40 -12.36 -5.01
N TYR A 74 13.82 -11.33 -4.28
CA TYR A 74 12.92 -10.30 -3.78
C TYR A 74 13.15 -9.03 -4.59
N ASP A 75 12.05 -8.45 -5.10
CA ASP A 75 12.11 -7.17 -5.79
C ASP A 75 11.83 -6.06 -4.78
N ASP A 76 12.90 -5.48 -4.21
CA ASP A 76 12.78 -4.41 -3.21
C ASP A 76 12.20 -3.12 -3.75
N LYS A 77 12.13 -2.97 -5.08
CA LYS A 77 11.52 -1.81 -5.72
C LYS A 77 10.00 -1.93 -5.79
N LYS A 78 9.47 -3.14 -5.63
CA LYS A 78 8.04 -3.39 -5.63
C LYS A 78 7.62 -3.95 -4.29
N LEU A 79 6.86 -3.15 -3.56
CA LEU A 79 6.34 -3.54 -2.25
C LEU A 79 4.85 -3.85 -2.37
N ASN A 80 4.45 -4.97 -1.76
CA ASN A 80 3.05 -5.36 -1.65
C ASN A 80 2.59 -5.22 -0.22
N ILE A 81 1.34 -4.80 -0.03
CA ILE A 81 0.65 -4.89 1.25
C ILE A 81 -0.12 -6.21 1.27
N VAL A 82 0.02 -6.95 2.36
CA VAL A 82 -0.63 -8.27 2.52
C VAL A 82 -1.79 -8.15 3.48
N CYS A 83 -3.00 -8.44 3.00
CA CYS A 83 -4.20 -8.39 3.84
C CYS A 83 -4.11 -9.45 4.94
N PRO A 84 -4.29 -9.08 6.23
CA PRO A 84 -4.15 -10.03 7.34
C PRO A 84 -5.21 -11.13 7.37
N TRP A 85 -6.35 -10.96 6.69
CA TRP A 85 -7.43 -11.95 6.73
C TRP A 85 -7.15 -13.18 5.87
N HIS A 86 -6.70 -12.99 4.64
CA HIS A 86 -6.53 -14.12 3.70
C HIS A 86 -5.20 -14.11 2.98
N GLY A 87 -4.29 -13.21 3.34
CA GLY A 87 -2.99 -13.14 2.71
C GLY A 87 -2.99 -12.61 1.29
N LEU A 88 -4.08 -11.98 0.83
CA LEU A 88 -4.10 -11.35 -0.48
C LEU A 88 -3.13 -10.19 -0.54
N GLU A 89 -2.36 -10.13 -1.62
CA GLU A 89 -1.35 -9.11 -1.81
C GLU A 89 -1.82 -8.05 -2.80
N PHE A 90 -1.46 -6.80 -2.52
CA PHE A 90 -1.74 -5.67 -3.41
C PHE A 90 -0.48 -4.82 -3.53
N ASP A 91 -0.18 -4.38 -4.75
CA ASP A 91 0.93 -3.44 -4.99
C ASP A 91 0.62 -2.12 -4.27
N ILE A 92 1.55 -1.65 -3.43
CA ILE A 92 1.31 -0.44 -2.63
C ILE A 92 1.21 0.82 -3.48
N GLU A 93 1.81 0.86 -4.64
CA GLU A 93 1.77 2.04 -5.52
C GLU A 93 0.54 2.06 -6.42
N THR A 94 0.10 0.92 -6.92
CA THR A 94 -1.02 0.83 -7.86
C THR A 94 -2.32 0.36 -7.21
N GLY A 95 -2.22 -0.33 -6.08
CA GLY A 95 -3.36 -0.93 -5.40
C GLY A 95 -3.84 -2.23 -6.04
N GLU A 96 -3.18 -2.71 -7.09
CA GLU A 96 -3.63 -3.87 -7.84
C GLU A 96 -3.12 -5.19 -7.25
N HIS A 97 -3.97 -6.22 -7.29
CA HIS A 97 -3.54 -7.58 -6.97
C HIS A 97 -2.74 -8.14 -8.15
N PRO A 98 -1.51 -8.67 -7.93
CA PRO A 98 -0.66 -9.13 -9.04
C PRO A 98 -1.28 -10.19 -9.93
N GLY A 99 -2.07 -11.09 -9.38
CA GLY A 99 -2.71 -12.16 -10.14
C GLY A 99 -4.03 -11.78 -10.81
N ASN A 100 -4.62 -10.64 -10.41
CA ASN A 100 -5.89 -10.18 -10.94
C ASN A 100 -6.04 -8.67 -10.78
N PRO A 101 -5.66 -7.87 -11.80
CA PRO A 101 -5.72 -6.42 -11.71
C PRO A 101 -7.10 -5.81 -11.50
N LYS A 102 -8.16 -6.59 -11.73
CA LYS A 102 -9.53 -6.15 -11.44
C LYS A 102 -9.79 -6.07 -9.93
N LEU A 103 -9.04 -6.82 -9.15
CA LEU A 103 -9.09 -6.78 -7.70
C LEU A 103 -8.11 -5.69 -7.24
N LYS A 104 -8.66 -4.56 -6.78
CA LYS A 104 -7.88 -3.35 -6.55
C LYS A 104 -8.35 -2.63 -5.30
N LEU A 105 -7.40 -2.07 -4.56
CA LEU A 105 -7.68 -1.22 -3.40
C LEU A 105 -8.35 0.08 -3.83
N ASP A 106 -9.20 0.65 -2.97
CA ASP A 106 -9.82 1.95 -3.23
C ASP A 106 -8.83 3.07 -2.91
N PRO A 107 -8.46 3.89 -3.90
CA PRO A 107 -7.49 4.96 -3.69
C PRO A 107 -8.11 6.14 -2.95
N ILE A 108 -7.28 6.77 -2.13
CA ILE A 108 -7.58 8.05 -1.50
C ILE A 108 -6.53 9.04 -1.99
N THR A 109 -6.97 10.18 -2.47
CA THR A 109 -6.05 11.21 -2.95
C THR A 109 -5.29 11.80 -1.78
N ILE A 110 -3.95 11.77 -1.86
CA ILE A 110 -3.07 12.36 -0.86
C ILE A 110 -2.16 13.39 -1.50
N GLU A 111 -1.97 14.52 -0.83
CA GLU A 111 -1.13 15.61 -1.30
C GLU A 111 -0.16 16.03 -0.21
N VAL A 112 1.04 16.41 -0.62
CA VAL A 112 2.06 16.98 0.26
C VAL A 112 2.21 18.46 -0.09
N ASN A 113 2.02 19.33 0.90
CA ASN A 113 2.19 20.76 0.73
C ASN A 113 2.92 21.33 1.93
N SER A 114 4.10 21.90 1.70
CA SER A 114 4.96 22.46 2.76
C SER A 114 5.22 21.45 3.89
N ASP A 115 5.54 20.21 3.51
CA ASP A 115 5.81 19.08 4.42
C ASP A 115 4.61 18.67 5.28
N ILE A 116 3.41 19.08 4.91
CA ILE A 116 2.16 18.67 5.56
C ILE A 116 1.37 17.80 4.62
N LEU A 117 0.79 16.73 5.16
CA LEU A 117 0.00 15.76 4.41
C LEU A 117 -1.48 16.09 4.50
N TYR A 118 -2.13 16.10 3.34
CA TYR A 118 -3.58 16.31 3.22
C TYR A 118 -4.19 15.16 2.41
N VAL A 119 -5.35 14.70 2.84
CA VAL A 119 -6.15 13.73 2.06
C VAL A 119 -7.45 14.37 1.61
N GLN A 120 -7.96 13.92 0.48
CA GLN A 120 -9.25 14.35 -0.06
C GLN A 120 -10.24 13.19 -0.03
N LEU A 121 -11.37 13.44 0.57
CA LEU A 121 -12.47 12.47 0.64
C LEU A 121 -13.74 13.02 -0.01
#